data_4c20e0a2ed8ee99576f237fa0c13950e
#
_entry.id   4c20e0a2ed8ee99576f237fa0c13950e
#
_cell.length_a   1.000
_cell.length_b   1.000
_cell.length_c   1.000
_cell.angle_alpha   90.00
_cell.angle_beta   90.00
_cell.angle_gamma   90.00
#
_symmetry.space_group_name_H-M   'P 1'
#
loop_
_entity.id
_entity.type
_entity.pdbx_description
1 polymer ?
#
loop_
_entity_poly.entity_id
_entity_poly.type
_entity_poly.pdbx_seq_one_letter_code
_entity_poly.pdbx_strand_id
1 'polypeptide(L)'
;MVFDAAHDAGPIVLAVGGRHVVAVVCTHGHNDHVTVAPQLSEALDAPVLLHPADDVLWRMTHPDKDFRTVNDGDTLRVAGHELRAIHTPGHSPGSVCWHAPELNAVFSGDTLFEGGPGATGRSYSDFPTILTSISEKLGTLPGETVVYTGHGDSTTIGDEIVHYDEWVA
;
A
#
# COMPACT_ATOMS: atom_id res chain seq x y z
N MET A 1 8.74 -9.50 -4.13
CA MET A 1 8.22 -8.52 -3.18
C MET A 1 6.89 -9.04 -2.66
N VAL A 2 6.60 -8.81 -1.39
CA VAL A 2 5.32 -9.13 -0.74
C VAL A 2 4.70 -7.80 -0.31
N PHE A 3 3.42 -7.60 -0.59
CA PHE A 3 2.63 -6.47 -0.08
C PHE A 3 1.76 -6.93 1.07
N ASP A 4 1.69 -6.11 2.12
CA ASP A 4 0.78 -6.21 3.26
C ASP A 4 0.74 -7.58 3.94
N ALA A 5 1.71 -7.78 4.80
CA ALA A 5 1.94 -9.04 5.50
C ALA A 5 1.03 -9.17 6.73
N ALA A 6 -0.16 -9.77 6.55
CA ALA A 6 -1.18 -9.89 7.58
C ALA A 6 -1.46 -11.32 8.02
N HIS A 7 -1.93 -11.46 9.25
CA HIS A 7 -2.53 -12.63 9.90
C HIS A 7 -1.62 -13.85 10.06
N ASP A 8 -1.21 -14.53 8.98
CA ASP A 8 -0.43 -15.77 9.03
C ASP A 8 0.69 -15.75 7.98
N ALA A 9 1.91 -15.89 8.44
CA ALA A 9 3.09 -15.92 7.58
C ALA A 9 3.23 -17.23 6.78
N GLY A 10 2.68 -18.33 7.29
CA GLY A 10 2.85 -19.66 6.69
C GLY A 10 2.38 -19.76 5.24
N PRO A 11 1.13 -19.41 4.92
CA PRO A 11 0.62 -19.39 3.55
C PRO A 11 1.42 -18.47 2.63
N ILE A 12 1.89 -17.32 3.14
CA ILE A 12 2.67 -16.35 2.36
C ILE A 12 4.04 -16.94 1.99
N VAL A 13 4.74 -17.55 2.95
CA VAL A 13 6.02 -18.24 2.72
C VAL A 13 5.86 -19.36 1.70
N LEU A 14 4.79 -20.16 1.82
CA LEU A 14 4.48 -21.23 0.85
C LEU A 14 4.23 -20.65 -0.54
N ALA A 15 3.47 -19.56 -0.65
CA ALA A 15 3.19 -18.90 -1.92
C ALA A 15 4.46 -18.29 -2.55
N VAL A 16 5.40 -17.79 -1.74
CA VAL A 16 6.72 -17.32 -2.20
C VAL A 16 7.51 -18.46 -2.86
N GLY A 17 7.44 -19.68 -2.32
CA GLY A 17 7.97 -20.88 -2.97
C GLY A 17 9.47 -20.83 -3.27
N GLY A 18 10.29 -20.27 -2.37
CA GLY A 18 11.74 -20.17 -2.52
C GLY A 18 12.22 -19.07 -3.48
N ARG A 19 11.34 -18.23 -4.03
CA ARG A 19 11.73 -17.05 -4.81
C ARG A 19 12.40 -16.01 -3.90
N HIS A 20 13.43 -15.33 -4.42
CA HIS A 20 14.04 -14.21 -3.71
C HIS A 20 13.04 -13.05 -3.55
N VAL A 21 12.85 -12.60 -2.31
CA VAL A 21 11.98 -11.46 -1.97
C VAL A 21 12.85 -10.23 -1.72
N VAL A 22 12.60 -9.17 -2.48
CA VAL A 22 13.36 -7.91 -2.37
C VAL A 22 12.97 -7.13 -1.12
N ALA A 23 11.68 -7.14 -0.78
CA ALA A 23 11.15 -6.46 0.39
C ALA A 23 9.78 -7.02 0.80
N VAL A 24 9.45 -6.89 2.09
CA VAL A 24 8.10 -6.96 2.64
C VAL A 24 7.61 -5.52 2.76
N VAL A 25 6.70 -5.12 1.90
CA VAL A 25 6.21 -3.74 1.81
C VAL A 25 4.88 -3.64 2.52
N CYS A 26 4.79 -2.74 3.48
CA CYS A 26 3.53 -2.38 4.12
C CYS A 26 3.02 -1.09 3.45
N THR A 27 1.85 -1.16 2.82
CA THR A 27 1.22 0.01 2.18
C THR A 27 0.88 1.08 3.22
N HIS A 28 0.56 0.64 4.45
CA HIS A 28 0.30 1.50 5.60
C HIS A 28 0.44 0.70 6.91
N GLY A 29 0.32 1.36 8.06
CA GLY A 29 0.67 0.81 9.37
C GLY A 29 -0.46 0.14 10.15
N HIS A 30 -1.67 -0.05 9.59
CA HIS A 30 -2.74 -0.74 10.31
C HIS A 30 -2.42 -2.22 10.52
N ASN A 31 -2.91 -2.79 11.63
CA ASN A 31 -2.54 -4.13 12.09
C ASN A 31 -2.85 -5.23 11.07
N ASP A 32 -3.94 -5.12 10.34
CA ASP A 32 -4.35 -6.06 9.31
C ASP A 32 -3.49 -6.01 8.02
N HIS A 33 -2.51 -5.10 7.96
CA HIS A 33 -1.52 -5.02 6.89
C HIS A 33 -0.09 -5.31 7.36
N VAL A 34 0.17 -5.28 8.68
CA VAL A 34 1.53 -5.38 9.21
C VAL A 34 1.77 -6.54 10.17
N THR A 35 0.71 -7.27 10.58
CA THR A 35 0.74 -8.19 11.73
C THR A 35 1.91 -9.17 11.70
N VAL A 36 2.22 -9.77 10.55
CA VAL A 36 3.30 -10.75 10.40
C VAL A 36 4.51 -10.23 9.63
N ALA A 37 4.59 -8.91 9.38
CA ALA A 37 5.68 -8.33 8.60
C ALA A 37 7.06 -8.61 9.20
N PRO A 38 7.32 -8.49 10.52
CA PRO A 38 8.61 -8.86 11.10
C PRO A 38 8.93 -10.36 10.95
N GLN A 39 7.93 -11.22 11.13
CA GLN A 39 8.10 -12.67 10.95
C GLN A 39 8.45 -13.03 9.50
N LEU A 40 7.80 -12.41 8.53
CA LEU A 40 8.12 -12.60 7.11
C LEU A 40 9.47 -12.04 6.75
N SER A 41 9.86 -10.89 7.30
CA SER A 41 11.19 -10.32 7.14
C SER A 41 12.29 -11.31 7.53
N GLU A 42 12.14 -11.94 8.69
CA GLU A 42 13.07 -12.96 9.19
C GLU A 42 13.05 -14.24 8.31
N ALA A 43 11.86 -14.73 7.95
CA ALA A 43 11.71 -15.96 7.17
C ALA A 43 12.19 -15.84 5.71
N LEU A 44 12.11 -14.65 5.13
CA LEU A 44 12.41 -14.38 3.72
C LEU A 44 13.72 -13.62 3.52
N ASP A 45 14.44 -13.28 4.60
CA ASP A 45 15.65 -12.44 4.60
C ASP A 45 15.45 -11.15 3.77
N ALA A 46 14.33 -10.47 4.01
CA ALA A 46 13.91 -9.30 3.27
C ALA A 46 13.51 -8.15 4.22
N PRO A 47 13.91 -6.90 3.96
CA PRO A 47 13.56 -5.78 4.83
C PRO A 47 12.06 -5.48 4.81
N VAL A 48 11.52 -5.06 5.96
CA VAL A 48 10.21 -4.42 6.02
C VAL A 48 10.34 -2.97 5.58
N LEU A 49 9.46 -2.52 4.69
CA LEU A 49 9.37 -1.12 4.25
C LEU A 49 8.03 -0.52 4.67
N LEU A 50 8.08 0.67 5.27
CA LEU A 50 6.91 1.45 5.67
C LEU A 50 7.22 2.94 5.59
N HIS A 51 6.23 3.77 5.29
CA HIS A 51 6.39 5.22 5.33
C HIS A 51 6.53 5.72 6.78
N PRO A 52 7.47 6.64 7.08
CA PRO A 52 7.77 7.04 8.46
C PRO A 52 6.59 7.72 9.18
N ALA A 53 5.66 8.33 8.46
CA ALA A 53 4.47 8.93 9.07
C ALA A 53 3.53 7.90 9.73
N ASP A 54 3.64 6.62 9.40
CA ASP A 54 2.90 5.54 10.02
C ASP A 54 3.66 4.83 11.17
N ASP A 55 4.79 5.37 11.63
CA ASP A 55 5.50 4.82 12.80
C ASP A 55 4.58 4.71 14.02
N VAL A 56 3.68 5.68 14.22
CA VAL A 56 2.71 5.66 15.31
C VAL A 56 1.78 4.43 15.24
N LEU A 57 1.33 4.05 14.05
CA LEU A 57 0.47 2.87 13.84
C LEU A 57 1.29 1.58 13.95
N TRP A 58 2.50 1.56 13.37
CA TRP A 58 3.42 0.46 13.48
C TRP A 58 3.72 0.10 14.94
N ARG A 59 4.05 1.10 15.78
CA ARG A 59 4.37 0.91 17.19
C ARG A 59 3.21 0.39 18.02
N MET A 60 1.97 0.55 17.58
CA MET A 60 0.81 -0.07 18.25
C MET A 60 0.81 -1.59 18.11
N THR A 61 1.33 -2.12 17.01
CA THR A 61 1.40 -3.58 16.75
C THR A 61 2.79 -4.13 17.07
N HIS A 62 3.83 -3.38 16.80
CA HIS A 62 5.23 -3.79 16.91
C HIS A 62 6.07 -2.75 17.67
N PRO A 63 5.87 -2.60 19.01
CA PRO A 63 6.53 -1.54 19.78
C PRO A 63 8.06 -1.60 19.76
N ASP A 64 8.64 -2.81 19.64
CA ASP A 64 10.08 -3.07 19.73
C ASP A 64 10.72 -3.51 18.39
N LYS A 65 10.01 -3.38 17.27
CA LYS A 65 10.53 -3.74 15.95
C LYS A 65 10.71 -2.51 15.08
N ASP A 66 11.80 -2.50 14.32
CA ASP A 66 12.09 -1.43 13.37
C ASP A 66 11.71 -1.83 11.93
N PHE A 67 11.60 -0.83 11.07
CA PHE A 67 11.41 -0.97 9.64
C PHE A 67 12.34 -0.02 8.89
N ARG A 68 12.56 -0.26 7.60
CA ARG A 68 13.19 0.72 6.72
C ARG A 68 12.15 1.70 6.19
N THR A 69 12.51 2.97 6.17
CA THR A 69 11.63 4.00 5.66
C THR A 69 11.54 3.96 4.12
N VAL A 70 10.35 4.22 3.62
CA VAL A 70 10.09 4.53 2.21
C VAL A 70 9.40 5.90 2.13
N ASN A 71 9.80 6.71 1.17
CA ASN A 71 9.28 8.05 0.95
C ASN A 71 8.64 8.17 -0.43
N ASP A 72 7.91 9.27 -0.65
CA ASP A 72 7.33 9.59 -1.95
C ASP A 72 8.43 9.63 -3.03
N GLY A 73 8.17 8.94 -4.13
CA GLY A 73 9.10 8.87 -5.26
C GLY A 73 10.22 7.83 -5.16
N ASP A 74 10.38 7.15 -4.01
CA ASP A 74 11.33 6.05 -3.90
C ASP A 74 10.98 4.92 -4.87
N THR A 75 11.98 4.22 -5.38
CA THR A 75 11.80 3.14 -6.35
C THR A 75 12.40 1.83 -5.88
N LEU A 76 11.76 0.72 -6.28
CA LEU A 76 12.26 -0.65 -6.12
C LEU A 76 12.26 -1.37 -7.46
N ARG A 77 13.28 -2.18 -7.72
CA ARG A 77 13.32 -3.10 -8.86
C ARG A 77 12.98 -4.51 -8.46
N VAL A 78 11.97 -5.07 -9.11
CA VAL A 78 11.50 -6.44 -8.87
C VAL A 78 11.34 -7.16 -10.19
N ALA A 79 12.06 -8.27 -10.38
CA ALA A 79 12.03 -9.08 -11.61
C ALA A 79 12.24 -8.27 -12.90
N GLY A 80 13.07 -7.22 -12.83
CA GLY A 80 13.37 -6.35 -13.98
C GLY A 80 12.46 -5.12 -14.12
N HIS A 81 11.32 -5.08 -13.44
CA HIS A 81 10.37 -3.96 -13.44
C HIS A 81 10.66 -2.98 -12.32
N GLU A 82 10.45 -1.69 -12.59
CA GLU A 82 10.52 -0.64 -11.58
C GLU A 82 9.15 -0.37 -11.01
N LEU A 83 9.08 -0.32 -9.67
CA LEU A 83 7.90 0.13 -8.93
C LEU A 83 8.27 1.42 -8.19
N ARG A 84 7.36 2.39 -8.25
CA ARG A 84 7.54 3.70 -7.62
C ARG A 84 6.53 3.90 -6.50
N ALA A 85 7.02 4.33 -5.35
CA ALA A 85 6.21 4.73 -4.21
C ALA A 85 5.53 6.08 -4.49
N ILE A 86 4.24 6.16 -4.20
CA ILE A 86 3.42 7.37 -4.25
C ILE A 86 2.81 7.54 -2.87
N HIS A 87 3.24 8.55 -2.12
CA HIS A 87 2.66 8.84 -0.80
C HIS A 87 1.24 9.38 -0.96
N THR A 88 0.26 8.66 -0.44
CA THR A 88 -1.17 8.92 -0.57
C THR A 88 -1.85 8.98 0.80
N PRO A 89 -1.52 10.00 1.64
CA PRO A 89 -2.09 10.10 2.98
C PRO A 89 -3.61 10.28 2.93
N GLY A 90 -4.26 9.94 4.05
CA GLY A 90 -5.69 10.15 4.27
C GLY A 90 -6.38 8.97 4.93
N HIS A 91 -6.22 7.74 4.45
CA HIS A 91 -6.61 6.53 5.18
C HIS A 91 -5.72 6.34 6.43
N SER A 92 -4.42 6.51 6.26
CA SER A 92 -3.44 6.73 7.32
C SER A 92 -2.48 7.87 6.94
N PRO A 93 -1.70 8.42 7.88
CA PRO A 93 -0.73 9.47 7.57
C PRO A 93 0.37 9.01 6.60
N GLY A 94 0.74 7.74 6.66
CA GLY A 94 1.82 7.14 5.90
C GLY A 94 1.36 6.20 4.79
N SER A 95 0.11 6.24 4.34
CA SER A 95 -0.35 5.43 3.22
C SER A 95 0.47 5.66 1.97
N VAL A 96 0.91 4.58 1.31
CA VAL A 96 1.70 4.60 0.08
C VAL A 96 1.10 3.64 -0.94
N CYS A 97 0.82 4.14 -2.12
CA CYS A 97 0.53 3.32 -3.29
C CYS A 97 1.83 3.00 -4.04
N TRP A 98 1.89 1.83 -4.68
CA TRP A 98 3.04 1.43 -5.48
C TRP A 98 2.65 1.28 -6.94
N HIS A 99 3.16 2.16 -7.77
CA HIS A 99 2.89 2.17 -9.22
C HIS A 99 3.96 1.39 -9.98
N ALA A 100 3.52 0.45 -10.79
CA ALA A 100 4.33 -0.35 -11.70
C ALA A 100 3.90 -0.08 -13.15
N PRO A 101 4.42 0.98 -13.80
CA PRO A 101 3.94 1.42 -15.12
C PRO A 101 4.10 0.37 -16.21
N GLU A 102 5.20 -0.38 -16.20
CA GLU A 102 5.45 -1.45 -17.18
C GLU A 102 4.48 -2.65 -17.04
N LEU A 103 3.84 -2.78 -15.89
CA LEU A 103 2.83 -3.81 -15.62
C LEU A 103 1.40 -3.26 -15.71
N ASN A 104 1.25 -1.97 -16.03
CA ASN A 104 -0.02 -1.26 -16.03
C ASN A 104 -0.81 -1.45 -14.73
N ALA A 105 -0.13 -1.33 -13.58
CA ALA A 105 -0.66 -1.69 -12.28
C ALA A 105 -0.29 -0.67 -11.20
N VAL A 106 -1.19 -0.48 -10.24
CA VAL A 106 -0.93 0.21 -8.97
C VAL A 106 -1.48 -0.63 -7.81
N PHE A 107 -0.66 -0.80 -6.78
CA PHE A 107 -1.05 -1.43 -5.52
C PHE A 107 -1.46 -0.32 -4.56
N SER A 108 -2.75 -0.15 -4.35
CA SER A 108 -3.31 1.02 -3.65
C SER A 108 -3.37 0.88 -2.13
N GLY A 109 -3.16 -0.34 -1.60
CA GLY A 109 -3.51 -0.59 -0.20
C GLY A 109 -4.95 -0.15 0.07
N ASP A 110 -5.13 0.64 1.11
CA ASP A 110 -6.45 1.15 1.51
C ASP A 110 -6.71 2.60 1.08
N THR A 111 -6.03 3.07 0.02
CA THR A 111 -6.27 4.41 -0.52
C THR A 111 -7.48 4.44 -1.46
N LEU A 112 -7.55 3.50 -2.42
CA LEU A 112 -8.61 3.44 -3.44
C LEU A 112 -9.06 1.99 -3.63
N PHE A 113 -10.37 1.78 -3.63
CA PHE A 113 -11.05 0.51 -3.82
C PHE A 113 -11.98 0.55 -5.02
N GLU A 114 -12.50 -0.60 -5.41
CA GLU A 114 -13.71 -0.66 -6.22
C GLU A 114 -14.85 0.02 -5.46
N GLY A 115 -15.41 1.08 -6.04
CA GLY A 115 -16.51 1.87 -5.46
C GLY A 115 -16.07 3.09 -4.65
N GLY A 116 -14.74 3.39 -4.56
CA GLY A 116 -14.31 4.66 -4.03
C GLY A 116 -13.16 4.67 -3.02
N PRO A 117 -13.01 5.78 -2.28
CA PRO A 117 -11.95 5.97 -1.31
C PRO A 117 -11.99 4.97 -0.16
N GLY A 118 -10.83 4.66 0.38
CA GLY A 118 -10.71 3.90 1.61
C GLY A 118 -11.36 4.58 2.80
N ALA A 119 -11.77 3.79 3.78
CA ALA A 119 -12.46 4.26 4.97
C ALA A 119 -11.64 5.28 5.75
N THR A 120 -12.31 6.33 6.20
CA THR A 120 -11.79 7.33 7.12
C THR A 120 -12.72 7.43 8.35
N GLY A 121 -12.42 8.31 9.31
CA GLY A 121 -13.22 8.43 10.53
C GLY A 121 -12.62 7.66 11.72
N ARG A 122 -11.46 7.03 11.54
CA ARG A 122 -10.63 6.49 12.61
C ARG A 122 -9.54 7.49 13.00
N SER A 123 -8.86 7.24 14.13
CA SER A 123 -7.70 8.04 14.55
C SER A 123 -6.65 8.07 13.44
N TYR A 124 -6.09 9.25 13.20
CA TYR A 124 -5.07 9.53 12.19
C TYR A 124 -5.55 9.50 10.73
N SER A 125 -6.84 9.29 10.45
CA SER A 125 -7.39 9.38 9.09
C SER A 125 -8.04 10.74 8.82
N ASP A 126 -8.08 11.14 7.55
CA ASP A 126 -8.66 12.42 7.11
C ASP A 126 -9.27 12.29 5.71
N PHE A 127 -10.59 12.50 5.61
CA PHE A 127 -11.31 12.30 4.35
C PHE A 127 -10.95 13.33 3.26
N PRO A 128 -10.87 14.65 3.53
CA PRO A 128 -10.40 15.60 2.52
C PRO A 128 -9.00 15.27 1.98
N THR A 129 -8.10 14.80 2.84
CA THR A 129 -6.74 14.42 2.45
C THR A 129 -6.72 13.20 1.53
N ILE A 130 -7.52 12.15 1.80
CA ILE A 130 -7.56 10.97 0.91
C ILE A 130 -8.12 11.34 -0.47
N LEU A 131 -9.14 12.19 -0.54
CA LEU A 131 -9.68 12.70 -1.80
C LEU A 131 -8.63 13.46 -2.61
N THR A 132 -7.85 14.33 -1.95
CA THR A 132 -6.74 15.04 -2.58
C THR A 132 -5.68 14.06 -3.10
N SER A 133 -5.30 13.06 -2.29
CA SER A 133 -4.35 12.02 -2.69
C SER A 133 -4.82 11.25 -3.92
N ILE A 134 -6.10 10.89 -3.97
CA ILE A 134 -6.67 10.18 -5.11
C ILE A 134 -6.68 11.07 -6.36
N SER A 135 -7.23 12.30 -6.27
CA SER A 135 -7.38 13.16 -7.44
C SER A 135 -6.05 13.65 -8.01
N GLU A 136 -5.13 14.10 -7.14
CA GLU A 136 -3.90 14.76 -7.58
C GLU A 136 -2.78 13.77 -7.92
N LYS A 137 -2.83 12.53 -7.38
CA LYS A 137 -1.78 11.54 -7.57
C LYS A 137 -2.27 10.33 -8.38
N LEU A 138 -3.27 9.61 -7.91
CA LEU A 138 -3.76 8.42 -8.61
C LEU A 138 -4.54 8.78 -9.87
N GLY A 139 -5.36 9.82 -9.84
CA GLY A 139 -6.12 10.31 -10.99
C GLY A 139 -5.27 10.84 -12.16
N THR A 140 -3.96 11.01 -11.96
CA THR A 140 -3.02 11.36 -13.02
C THR A 140 -2.44 10.15 -13.75
N LEU A 141 -2.65 8.94 -13.23
CA LEU A 141 -2.24 7.69 -13.86
C LEU A 141 -3.14 7.38 -15.07
N PRO A 142 -2.65 6.60 -16.05
CA PRO A 142 -3.49 6.16 -17.17
C PRO A 142 -4.77 5.47 -16.68
N GLY A 143 -5.92 5.77 -17.31
CA GLY A 143 -7.21 5.24 -16.88
C GLY A 143 -7.30 3.70 -16.89
N GLU A 144 -6.56 3.04 -17.79
CA GLU A 144 -6.47 1.58 -17.86
C GLU A 144 -5.59 0.95 -16.77
N THR A 145 -4.92 1.74 -15.92
CA THR A 145 -4.09 1.20 -14.83
C THR A 145 -4.95 0.40 -13.87
N VAL A 146 -4.61 -0.88 -13.71
CA VAL A 146 -5.30 -1.79 -12.78
C VAL A 146 -4.92 -1.43 -11.36
N VAL A 147 -5.93 -1.26 -10.51
CA VAL A 147 -5.80 -1.00 -9.08
C VAL A 147 -5.93 -2.32 -8.31
N TYR A 148 -4.84 -2.77 -7.71
CA TYR A 148 -4.85 -3.88 -6.75
C TYR A 148 -5.01 -3.31 -5.36
N THR A 149 -6.14 -3.57 -4.75
CA THR A 149 -6.58 -3.01 -3.48
C THR A 149 -6.04 -3.78 -2.27
N GLY A 150 -6.09 -3.19 -1.09
CA GLY A 150 -5.75 -3.89 0.16
C GLY A 150 -6.75 -5.00 0.52
N HIS A 151 -8.02 -4.80 0.17
CA HIS A 151 -9.12 -5.75 0.41
C HIS A 151 -10.08 -5.75 -0.77
N GLY A 152 -10.75 -6.90 -1.01
CA GLY A 152 -11.78 -7.03 -2.03
C GLY A 152 -11.25 -7.12 -3.45
N ASP A 153 -12.09 -6.72 -4.39
CA ASP A 153 -11.81 -6.88 -5.82
C ASP A 153 -10.92 -5.75 -6.37
N SER A 154 -10.27 -6.02 -7.49
CA SER A 154 -9.49 -5.02 -8.23
C SER A 154 -10.41 -4.18 -9.12
N THR A 155 -9.97 -2.95 -9.42
CA THR A 155 -10.66 -2.02 -10.32
C THR A 155 -9.65 -1.37 -11.26
N THR A 156 -10.03 -0.28 -11.95
CA THR A 156 -9.10 0.56 -12.72
C THR A 156 -9.18 2.02 -12.28
N ILE A 157 -8.13 2.77 -12.54
CA ILE A 157 -8.14 4.23 -12.24
C ILE A 157 -9.31 4.92 -12.98
N GLY A 158 -9.56 4.55 -14.23
CA GLY A 158 -10.62 5.16 -15.04
C GLY A 158 -12.02 4.87 -14.51
N ASP A 159 -12.27 3.63 -14.08
CA ASP A 159 -13.58 3.24 -13.55
C ASP A 159 -13.92 3.98 -12.26
N GLU A 160 -12.91 4.27 -11.44
CA GLU A 160 -13.13 4.95 -10.16
C GLU A 160 -13.16 6.48 -10.28
N ILE A 161 -12.22 7.07 -11.04
CA ILE A 161 -12.07 8.54 -11.06
C ILE A 161 -13.27 9.26 -11.67
N VAL A 162 -14.06 8.58 -12.51
CA VAL A 162 -15.30 9.15 -13.08
C VAL A 162 -16.35 9.45 -12.00
N HIS A 163 -16.26 8.81 -10.84
CA HIS A 163 -17.15 8.99 -9.70
C HIS A 163 -16.64 10.01 -8.67
N TYR A 164 -15.50 10.67 -8.93
CA TYR A 164 -14.88 11.58 -7.97
C TYR A 164 -15.83 12.66 -7.45
N ASP A 165 -16.65 13.26 -8.32
CA ASP A 165 -17.61 14.30 -7.94
C ASP A 165 -18.69 13.77 -6.98
N GLU A 166 -19.00 12.48 -7.01
CA GLU A 166 -19.95 11.85 -6.09
C GLU A 166 -19.37 11.71 -4.68
N TRP A 167 -18.04 11.56 -4.56
CA TRP A 167 -17.37 11.42 -3.27
C TRP A 167 -17.19 12.76 -2.56
N VAL A 168 -17.16 13.88 -3.30
CA VAL A 168 -16.99 15.24 -2.74
C VAL A 168 -18.32 15.96 -2.50
N ALA A 169 -19.46 15.40 -2.96
CA ALA A 169 -20.79 15.97 -2.78
C ALA A 169 -21.32 15.75 -1.36
#